data_80466045e56e33ee03ef0c27ab65a345
#
_entry.id   80466045e56e33ee03ef0c27ab65a345
#
_cell.length_a   1.000
_cell.length_b   1.000
_cell.length_c   1.000
_cell.angle_alpha   90.00
_cell.angle_beta   90.00
_cell.angle_gamma   90.00
#
_symmetry.space_group_name_H-M   'P 1'
#
loop_
_entity.id
_entity.type
_entity.pdbx_description
1 polymer ?
#
loop_
_entity_poly.entity_id
_entity_poly.type
_entity_poly.pdbx_seq_one_letter_code
_entity_poly.pdbx_strand_id
1 'polypeptide(L)'
;MMRFLQCSSVFLFLLMPIFSWGQDSLSWPLDSYQDRRYKENWKLEDWSVRDAQSRDWSDKIKAVPLSKNKKIWTSFGGQARVRYMPTVNEEFQSPNSGLFTFRLRTHADIHFGKNFRVFAEGIYSNTTKDNTDRLGAGTPVTNGAFLNLFGEYKFDLYNNTYMGIWAGRRELQAGHERLLSPGNWLITRRSFDGAGFYVGNDNNKLVAFVSKPVIPVPDGYTTRDENTTFWGVRYESFDVAYTTTAGFGVPSWSSFDRTYFEPYFYGLHRENAVYEDGVANEQRYTAGFLLAGPIKRIFNYEVEAMYQFGKFGDKNINAYSITTEFGVSFPEVATQPHIWVGFDYSSGDQNKGDGTLGTFNPLFPQVAQFFGEHGAMDRKNLTSLSANVDFTLFKVVKSRLTYWNFQRSSLEDAVYNTSNGILRSGESNSRDLGDSMQLSSVITLNRHWEICATYNFWVPGQYFWDTQTGKAHTQHFFMLTTQFTF
;
A
#
# COMPACT_ATOMS: atom_id res chain seq x y z
N MET A 1 -19.49 20.32 -24.93
CA MET A 1 -20.18 20.38 -23.66
C MET A 1 -21.45 19.50 -23.59
N MET A 2 -21.70 18.59 -24.53
CA MET A 2 -22.93 17.80 -24.59
C MET A 2 -22.75 16.28 -24.80
N ARG A 3 -21.59 15.68 -24.40
CA ARG A 3 -21.35 14.24 -24.40
C ARG A 3 -21.07 13.63 -23.00
N PHE A 4 -21.29 14.42 -21.94
CA PHE A 4 -21.00 14.03 -20.55
C PHE A 4 -22.15 13.29 -19.84
N LEU A 5 -23.33 13.17 -20.46
CA LEU A 5 -24.55 12.70 -19.77
C LEU A 5 -24.92 11.23 -20.03
N GLN A 6 -24.21 10.50 -20.88
CA GLN A 6 -24.62 9.11 -21.21
C GLN A 6 -23.92 8.01 -20.40
N CYS A 7 -22.83 8.29 -19.70
CA CYS A 7 -22.17 7.29 -18.83
C CYS A 7 -22.63 7.31 -17.36
N SER A 8 -23.39 8.36 -16.94
CA SER A 8 -23.82 8.51 -15.53
C SER A 8 -24.97 7.57 -15.12
N SER A 9 -25.66 6.96 -16.08
CA SER A 9 -26.86 6.16 -15.79
C SER A 9 -26.58 4.72 -15.35
N VAL A 10 -25.40 4.19 -15.61
CA VAL A 10 -25.07 2.77 -15.27
C VAL A 10 -24.67 2.62 -13.81
N PHE A 11 -24.07 3.64 -13.21
CA PHE A 11 -23.64 3.59 -11.80
C PHE A 11 -24.79 3.79 -10.81
N LEU A 12 -25.80 4.55 -11.19
CA LEU A 12 -27.02 4.72 -10.36
C LEU A 12 -27.88 3.44 -10.31
N PHE A 13 -27.84 2.61 -11.35
CA PHE A 13 -28.64 1.38 -11.42
C PHE A 13 -28.08 0.22 -10.56
N LEU A 14 -26.79 0.19 -10.27
CA LEU A 14 -26.18 -0.85 -9.39
C LEU A 14 -26.41 -0.59 -7.89
N LEU A 15 -26.77 0.63 -7.51
CA LEU A 15 -27.10 0.98 -6.13
C LEU A 15 -28.62 1.00 -5.85
N MET A 16 -29.47 1.06 -6.87
CA MET A 16 -30.94 1.12 -6.68
C MET A 16 -31.61 -0.14 -6.09
N PRO A 17 -31.17 -1.38 -6.34
CA PRO A 17 -31.83 -2.52 -5.70
C PRO A 17 -31.53 -2.65 -4.20
N ILE A 18 -30.55 -1.93 -3.65
CA ILE A 18 -30.24 -1.94 -2.21
C ILE A 18 -31.16 -0.99 -1.43
N PHE A 19 -31.80 -0.05 -2.08
CA PHE A 19 -32.62 0.99 -1.44
C PHE A 19 -34.12 0.66 -1.29
N SER A 20 -34.60 -0.45 -1.85
CA SER A 20 -36.05 -0.75 -1.86
C SER A 20 -36.51 -1.72 -0.78
N TRP A 21 -35.66 -2.15 0.15
CA TRP A 21 -36.04 -3.08 1.21
C TRP A 21 -35.85 -2.47 2.60
N GLY A 22 -36.97 -2.04 3.17
CA GLY A 22 -37.22 -2.00 4.60
C GLY A 22 -36.71 -0.76 5.33
N GLN A 23 -37.63 0.15 5.61
CA GLN A 23 -37.53 1.13 6.71
C GLN A 23 -37.68 0.49 8.11
N ASP A 24 -37.51 -0.83 8.26
CA ASP A 24 -37.52 -1.49 9.56
C ASP A 24 -36.09 -1.55 10.09
N SER A 25 -35.88 -0.77 11.14
CA SER A 25 -34.81 -0.82 12.13
C SER A 25 -33.77 -1.95 11.97
N LEU A 26 -32.87 -1.85 10.99
CA LEU A 26 -31.58 -2.51 11.04
C LEU A 26 -30.75 -1.81 12.12
N SER A 27 -30.96 -2.20 13.36
CA SER A 27 -30.02 -1.95 14.44
C SER A 27 -28.74 -2.76 14.17
N TRP A 28 -27.94 -2.33 13.22
CA TRP A 28 -26.58 -2.81 13.08
C TRP A 28 -25.83 -2.36 14.34
N PRO A 29 -25.18 -3.27 15.07
CA PRO A 29 -24.44 -2.88 16.24
C PRO A 29 -23.28 -1.98 15.79
N LEU A 30 -23.44 -0.69 16.00
CA LEU A 30 -22.45 0.37 15.72
C LEU A 30 -21.15 0.19 16.51
N ASP A 31 -21.20 -0.57 17.60
CA ASP A 31 -20.05 -0.95 18.43
C ASP A 31 -19.05 -1.87 17.73
N SER A 32 -19.45 -2.58 16.66
CA SER A 32 -18.58 -3.55 15.97
C SER A 32 -17.42 -2.90 15.20
N TYR A 33 -17.52 -1.62 14.85
CA TYR A 33 -16.48 -0.91 14.10
C TYR A 33 -15.36 -0.39 14.98
N GLN A 34 -15.66 0.01 16.23
CA GLN A 34 -14.64 0.49 17.18
C GLN A 34 -13.84 -0.66 17.81
N ASP A 35 -14.38 -1.88 17.79
CA ASP A 35 -13.75 -3.08 18.37
C ASP A 35 -12.96 -3.91 17.35
N ARG A 36 -12.58 -3.32 16.21
CA ARG A 36 -11.79 -4.02 15.20
C ARG A 36 -10.33 -4.12 15.62
N ARG A 37 -9.96 -5.27 16.20
CA ARG A 37 -8.59 -5.58 16.64
C ARG A 37 -7.71 -6.13 15.51
N TYR A 38 -8.28 -6.41 14.33
CA TYR A 38 -7.53 -6.94 13.20
C TYR A 38 -6.74 -5.82 12.53
N LYS A 39 -5.42 -5.96 12.54
CA LYS A 39 -4.50 -5.07 11.82
C LYS A 39 -4.22 -5.64 10.43
N GLU A 40 -3.80 -4.82 9.50
CA GLU A 40 -3.35 -5.28 8.19
C GLU A 40 -2.12 -6.19 8.31
N ASN A 41 -1.24 -5.85 9.23
CA ASN A 41 -0.06 -6.58 9.63
C ASN A 41 -0.31 -7.31 10.94
N TRP A 42 -0.69 -8.58 10.87
CA TRP A 42 -1.10 -9.37 12.05
C TRP A 42 0.00 -9.55 13.09
N LYS A 43 1.27 -9.49 12.71
CA LYS A 43 2.39 -9.50 13.66
C LYS A 43 2.39 -8.30 14.63
N LEU A 44 1.60 -7.26 14.34
CA LEU A 44 1.41 -6.08 15.20
C LEU A 44 0.15 -6.21 16.09
N GLU A 45 -0.59 -7.30 16.01
CA GLU A 45 -1.71 -7.57 16.91
C GLU A 45 -1.20 -8.05 18.26
N ASP A 46 -1.81 -7.56 19.32
CA ASP A 46 -1.55 -8.02 20.69
C ASP A 46 -2.81 -8.66 21.29
N TRP A 47 -2.77 -9.97 21.44
CA TRP A 47 -3.82 -10.77 22.05
C TRP A 47 -3.44 -11.26 23.45
N SER A 48 -2.36 -10.76 24.05
CA SER A 48 -1.89 -11.15 25.37
C SER A 48 -2.91 -10.84 26.49
N VAL A 49 -3.70 -9.77 26.29
CA VAL A 49 -4.81 -9.40 27.16
C VAL A 49 -6.10 -9.88 26.52
N ARG A 50 -6.63 -10.99 27.01
CA ARG A 50 -7.91 -11.53 26.58
C ARG A 50 -9.03 -10.73 27.25
N ASP A 51 -9.83 -10.03 26.47
CA ASP A 51 -11.02 -9.39 27.00
C ASP A 51 -12.00 -10.45 27.51
N ALA A 52 -12.39 -10.37 28.78
CA ALA A 52 -13.33 -11.30 29.39
C ALA A 52 -14.75 -11.21 28.77
N GLN A 53 -15.03 -10.17 27.97
CA GLN A 53 -16.30 -9.95 27.29
C GLN A 53 -16.33 -10.39 25.82
N SER A 54 -15.30 -11.09 25.35
CA SER A 54 -15.23 -11.60 23.97
C SER A 54 -16.49 -12.41 23.61
N ARG A 55 -17.24 -11.92 22.64
CA ARG A 55 -18.53 -12.49 22.21
C ARG A 55 -18.47 -13.17 20.85
N ASP A 56 -17.32 -13.12 20.19
CA ASP A 56 -17.16 -13.63 18.84
C ASP A 56 -16.49 -15.00 18.82
N TRP A 57 -16.86 -15.82 17.85
CA TRP A 57 -16.27 -17.15 17.66
C TRP A 57 -14.74 -17.08 17.41
N SER A 58 -14.28 -16.04 16.69
CA SER A 58 -12.87 -15.86 16.33
C SER A 58 -11.99 -15.55 17.55
N ASP A 59 -12.54 -15.00 18.61
CA ASP A 59 -11.82 -14.76 19.85
C ASP A 59 -11.41 -16.08 20.55
N LYS A 60 -12.10 -17.19 20.26
CA LYS A 60 -11.77 -18.50 20.83
C LYS A 60 -10.45 -19.06 20.32
N ILE A 61 -9.98 -18.60 19.15
CA ILE A 61 -8.71 -19.01 18.54
C ILE A 61 -7.57 -18.02 18.82
N LYS A 62 -7.82 -16.98 19.64
CA LYS A 62 -6.84 -16.02 20.09
C LYS A 62 -6.37 -16.35 21.51
N ALA A 63 -5.07 -16.14 21.77
CA ALA A 63 -4.45 -16.41 23.07
C ALA A 63 -4.78 -17.81 23.64
N VAL A 64 -4.78 -18.84 22.79
CA VAL A 64 -5.07 -20.23 23.18
C VAL A 64 -3.90 -20.79 23.98
N PRO A 65 -4.08 -21.21 25.23
CA PRO A 65 -2.99 -21.77 26.03
C PRO A 65 -2.56 -23.15 25.51
N LEU A 66 -1.27 -23.33 25.26
CA LEU A 66 -0.65 -24.60 24.86
C LEU A 66 0.00 -25.32 26.03
N SER A 67 0.17 -24.67 27.18
CA SER A 67 0.74 -25.27 28.39
C SER A 67 -0.18 -25.10 29.59
N LYS A 68 -0.11 -26.03 30.55
CA LYS A 68 -0.92 -25.99 31.78
C LYS A 68 -0.70 -24.70 32.59
N ASN A 69 0.50 -24.19 32.61
CA ASN A 69 0.85 -22.95 33.32
C ASN A 69 0.55 -21.67 32.50
N LYS A 70 -0.06 -21.80 31.30
CA LYS A 70 -0.40 -20.72 30.37
C LYS A 70 0.80 -19.85 29.92
N LYS A 71 2.03 -20.29 30.15
CA LYS A 71 3.24 -19.55 29.70
C LYS A 71 3.50 -19.72 28.20
N ILE A 72 2.97 -20.79 27.60
CA ILE A 72 3.01 -20.99 26.15
C ILE A 72 1.58 -20.87 25.64
N TRP A 73 1.36 -19.96 24.71
CA TRP A 73 0.06 -19.73 24.08
C TRP A 73 0.20 -19.35 22.61
N THR A 74 -0.86 -19.47 21.85
CA THR A 74 -0.87 -19.15 20.42
C THR A 74 -2.13 -18.40 20.03
N SER A 75 -2.03 -17.56 19.01
CA SER A 75 -3.17 -16.96 18.34
C SER A 75 -3.17 -17.37 16.87
N PHE A 76 -4.33 -17.76 16.38
CA PHE A 76 -4.55 -18.07 14.97
C PHE A 76 -5.41 -17.00 14.32
N GLY A 77 -5.23 -16.80 13.03
CA GLY A 77 -6.08 -15.92 12.24
C GLY A 77 -5.90 -16.15 10.74
N GLY A 78 -6.72 -15.48 9.97
CA GLY A 78 -6.67 -15.62 8.54
C GLY A 78 -7.48 -14.57 7.79
N GLN A 79 -7.29 -14.56 6.47
CA GLN A 79 -8.00 -13.69 5.55
C GLN A 79 -8.21 -14.43 4.23
N ALA A 80 -9.45 -14.44 3.76
CA ALA A 80 -9.78 -14.79 2.39
C ALA A 80 -10.21 -13.54 1.64
N ARG A 81 -9.63 -13.30 0.46
CA ARG A 81 -9.93 -12.16 -0.41
C ARG A 81 -10.22 -12.65 -1.82
N VAL A 82 -11.33 -12.20 -2.37
CA VAL A 82 -11.68 -12.35 -3.77
C VAL A 82 -11.73 -10.96 -4.39
N ARG A 83 -11.15 -10.80 -5.59
CA ARG A 83 -11.12 -9.52 -6.30
C ARG A 83 -11.32 -9.73 -7.79
N TYR A 84 -12.15 -8.89 -8.40
CA TYR A 84 -12.32 -8.81 -9.84
C TYR A 84 -11.99 -7.40 -10.32
N MET A 85 -11.13 -7.31 -11.35
CA MET A 85 -10.59 -6.05 -11.88
C MET A 85 -10.66 -6.04 -13.40
N PRO A 86 -11.80 -5.67 -14.00
CA PRO A 86 -11.87 -5.41 -15.44
C PRO A 86 -11.30 -4.03 -15.78
N THR A 87 -10.53 -3.98 -16.86
CA THR A 87 -9.98 -2.75 -17.43
C THR A 87 -10.39 -2.62 -18.89
N VAL A 88 -10.91 -1.47 -19.27
CA VAL A 88 -11.25 -1.11 -20.64
C VAL A 88 -10.20 -0.15 -21.15
N ASN A 89 -9.67 -0.37 -22.35
CA ASN A 89 -8.57 0.40 -22.94
C ASN A 89 -7.33 0.44 -22.03
N GLU A 90 -6.86 -0.73 -21.58
CA GLU A 90 -5.66 -0.82 -20.73
C GLU A 90 -4.47 -0.16 -21.43
N GLU A 91 -3.69 0.62 -20.68
CA GLU A 91 -2.62 1.48 -21.21
C GLU A 91 -3.06 2.36 -22.40
N PHE A 92 -4.32 2.81 -22.36
CA PHE A 92 -4.98 3.66 -23.39
C PHE A 92 -5.19 2.97 -24.73
N GLN A 93 -5.07 1.65 -24.79
CA GLN A 93 -5.22 0.85 -26.00
C GLN A 93 -6.33 -0.21 -25.86
N SER A 94 -6.73 -0.79 -26.95
CA SER A 94 -7.57 -1.99 -27.02
C SER A 94 -6.65 -3.21 -27.22
N PRO A 95 -6.96 -4.40 -26.69
CA PRO A 95 -8.23 -4.87 -26.14
C PRO A 95 -8.39 -4.62 -24.64
N ASN A 96 -9.62 -4.89 -24.15
CA ASN A 96 -9.95 -4.87 -22.73
C ASN A 96 -9.32 -6.06 -22.02
N SER A 97 -9.04 -5.90 -20.73
CA SER A 97 -8.53 -6.97 -19.87
C SER A 97 -9.45 -7.21 -18.67
N GLY A 98 -9.33 -8.35 -18.05
CA GLY A 98 -10.00 -8.68 -16.81
C GLY A 98 -9.14 -9.61 -15.96
N LEU A 99 -9.08 -9.34 -14.68
CA LEU A 99 -8.33 -10.14 -13.74
C LEU A 99 -9.21 -10.53 -12.56
N PHE A 100 -9.43 -11.83 -12.39
CA PHE A 100 -10.02 -12.39 -11.20
C PHE A 100 -8.91 -12.94 -10.33
N THR A 101 -8.90 -12.57 -9.03
CA THR A 101 -7.87 -12.99 -8.10
C THR A 101 -8.48 -13.57 -6.83
N PHE A 102 -7.84 -14.61 -6.30
CA PHE A 102 -8.10 -15.18 -5.00
C PHE A 102 -6.84 -15.15 -4.16
N ARG A 103 -6.96 -14.77 -2.89
CA ARG A 103 -5.88 -14.80 -1.92
C ARG A 103 -6.39 -15.37 -0.59
N LEU A 104 -5.67 -16.36 -0.07
CA LEU A 104 -5.86 -16.91 1.27
C LEU A 104 -4.59 -16.67 2.07
N ARG A 105 -4.71 -16.11 3.26
CA ARG A 105 -3.64 -15.96 4.23
C ARG A 105 -4.08 -16.59 5.54
N THR A 106 -3.16 -17.27 6.23
CA THR A 106 -3.41 -17.84 7.57
C THR A 106 -2.15 -17.69 8.40
N HIS A 107 -2.31 -17.46 9.71
CA HIS A 107 -1.15 -17.28 10.58
C HIS A 107 -1.33 -18.00 11.92
N ALA A 108 -0.19 -18.31 12.54
CA ALA A 108 -0.05 -18.71 13.92
C ALA A 108 1.02 -17.81 14.58
N ASP A 109 0.68 -17.19 15.70
CA ASP A 109 1.58 -16.41 16.54
C ASP A 109 1.78 -17.13 17.86
N ILE A 110 2.95 -17.74 18.07
CA ILE A 110 3.24 -18.63 19.19
C ILE A 110 4.19 -17.89 20.16
N HIS A 111 3.73 -17.72 21.39
CA HIS A 111 4.46 -17.04 22.45
C HIS A 111 5.00 -18.03 23.49
N PHE A 112 6.26 -17.87 23.85
CA PHE A 112 6.97 -18.62 24.89
C PHE A 112 7.35 -17.65 26.02
N GLY A 113 6.50 -17.58 27.02
CA GLY A 113 6.62 -16.58 28.07
C GLY A 113 6.32 -15.17 27.56
N LYS A 114 7.01 -14.18 28.11
CA LYS A 114 6.86 -12.76 27.74
C LYS A 114 7.81 -12.31 26.64
N ASN A 115 8.90 -13.03 26.45
CA ASN A 115 10.06 -12.53 25.75
C ASN A 115 10.25 -13.12 24.36
N PHE A 116 9.93 -14.39 24.15
CA PHE A 116 10.17 -15.06 22.89
C PHE A 116 8.87 -15.41 22.17
N ARG A 117 8.87 -15.14 20.87
CA ARG A 117 7.76 -15.51 20.00
C ARG A 117 8.25 -16.03 18.65
N VAL A 118 7.45 -16.90 18.06
CA VAL A 118 7.59 -17.36 16.67
C VAL A 118 6.30 -17.01 15.94
N PHE A 119 6.43 -16.27 14.86
CA PHE A 119 5.31 -15.91 13.99
C PHE A 119 5.45 -16.62 12.65
N ALA A 120 4.41 -17.36 12.27
CA ALA A 120 4.35 -18.07 10.99
C ALA A 120 3.08 -17.67 10.25
N GLU A 121 3.20 -17.23 9.01
CA GLU A 121 2.08 -16.86 8.15
C GLU A 121 2.28 -17.45 6.75
N GLY A 122 1.29 -18.21 6.31
CA GLY A 122 1.20 -18.75 4.96
C GLY A 122 0.35 -17.86 4.05
N ILE A 123 0.68 -17.84 2.77
CA ILE A 123 -0.09 -17.20 1.71
C ILE A 123 -0.28 -18.18 0.53
N TYR A 124 -1.50 -18.24 0.05
CA TYR A 124 -1.85 -18.84 -1.23
C TYR A 124 -2.54 -17.79 -2.08
N SER A 125 -2.15 -17.68 -3.35
CA SER A 125 -2.81 -16.75 -4.27
C SER A 125 -2.88 -17.31 -5.67
N ASN A 126 -4.00 -17.07 -6.34
CA ASN A 126 -4.23 -17.49 -7.71
C ASN A 126 -4.91 -16.39 -8.51
N THR A 127 -4.73 -16.42 -9.82
CA THR A 127 -5.35 -15.51 -10.76
C THR A 127 -5.89 -16.28 -11.97
N THR A 128 -7.09 -15.91 -12.40
CA THR A 128 -7.58 -16.29 -13.72
C THR A 128 -7.56 -15.05 -14.58
N LYS A 129 -6.89 -15.11 -15.70
CA LYS A 129 -6.88 -14.05 -16.71
C LYS A 129 -8.03 -14.25 -17.68
N ASP A 130 -8.78 -13.21 -17.93
CA ASP A 130 -9.70 -13.15 -19.05
C ASP A 130 -9.00 -12.36 -20.16
N ASN A 131 -8.58 -13.12 -21.19
CA ASN A 131 -8.20 -12.67 -22.54
C ASN A 131 -7.05 -11.66 -22.75
N THR A 132 -6.03 -11.50 -21.90
CA THR A 132 -4.84 -10.77 -22.37
C THR A 132 -3.51 -11.21 -21.73
N ASP A 133 -2.49 -11.39 -22.56
CA ASP A 133 -1.08 -11.53 -22.19
C ASP A 133 -0.46 -10.23 -21.65
N ARG A 134 -1.24 -9.13 -21.55
CA ARG A 134 -0.75 -7.79 -21.23
C ARG A 134 -0.61 -7.46 -19.76
N LEU A 135 -1.38 -8.08 -18.88
CA LEU A 135 -1.04 -8.03 -17.47
C LEU A 135 0.23 -8.86 -17.26
N GLY A 136 1.29 -8.33 -17.79
CA GLY A 136 2.61 -8.84 -18.00
C GLY A 136 2.95 -10.13 -17.27
N ALA A 137 3.93 -10.84 -17.70
CA ALA A 137 4.54 -12.04 -17.07
C ALA A 137 4.88 -11.85 -15.55
N GLY A 138 4.28 -10.89 -14.90
CA GLY A 138 4.57 -10.40 -13.58
C GLY A 138 3.40 -10.29 -12.59
N THR A 139 2.18 -10.80 -12.88
CA THR A 139 1.22 -10.92 -11.78
C THR A 139 1.65 -12.11 -10.91
N PRO A 140 2.37 -11.87 -9.81
CA PRO A 140 2.94 -12.95 -9.03
C PRO A 140 1.81 -13.73 -8.36
N VAL A 141 1.70 -15.00 -8.68
CA VAL A 141 0.88 -15.98 -7.99
C VAL A 141 1.78 -16.87 -7.14
N THR A 142 1.24 -17.52 -6.13
CA THR A 142 1.97 -18.52 -5.35
C THR A 142 1.05 -19.67 -4.98
N ASN A 143 1.51 -20.89 -5.21
CA ASN A 143 0.82 -22.12 -4.85
C ASN A 143 0.95 -22.48 -3.35
N GLY A 144 1.39 -21.54 -2.55
CA GLY A 144 1.59 -21.66 -1.11
C GLY A 144 3.04 -21.35 -0.74
N ALA A 145 3.20 -20.34 0.12
CA ALA A 145 4.50 -19.91 0.59
C ALA A 145 4.38 -19.35 2.00
N PHE A 146 5.50 -19.27 2.72
CA PHE A 146 5.58 -18.45 3.91
C PHE A 146 5.73 -16.97 3.51
N LEU A 147 4.77 -16.16 3.92
CA LEU A 147 4.84 -14.71 3.83
C LEU A 147 5.64 -14.14 4.99
N ASN A 148 5.37 -14.64 6.20
CA ASN A 148 6.14 -14.36 7.39
C ASN A 148 6.56 -15.68 8.05
N LEU A 149 7.82 -15.81 8.45
CA LEU A 149 8.34 -16.90 9.26
C LEU A 149 9.58 -16.39 10.00
N PHE A 150 9.39 -15.90 11.22
CA PHE A 150 10.49 -15.32 12.00
C PHE A 150 10.38 -15.65 13.48
N GLY A 151 11.53 -15.64 14.15
CA GLY A 151 11.63 -15.60 15.60
C GLY A 151 11.91 -14.18 16.08
N GLU A 152 11.36 -13.81 17.21
CA GLU A 152 11.58 -12.52 17.84
C GLU A 152 11.81 -12.70 19.34
N TYR A 153 12.82 -12.02 19.87
CA TYR A 153 13.09 -11.97 21.30
C TYR A 153 13.04 -10.54 21.80
N LYS A 154 12.18 -10.26 22.80
CA LYS A 154 11.99 -8.95 23.42
C LYS A 154 12.63 -8.91 24.81
N PHE A 155 13.42 -7.89 25.05
CA PHE A 155 14.07 -7.60 26.34
C PHE A 155 13.37 -6.38 26.95
N ASP A 156 12.91 -6.50 28.19
CA ASP A 156 12.47 -5.35 28.95
C ASP A 156 13.72 -4.65 29.51
N LEU A 157 13.85 -3.37 29.22
CA LEU A 157 14.90 -2.51 29.70
C LEU A 157 14.37 -1.62 30.84
N TYR A 158 15.17 -0.63 31.22
CA TYR A 158 14.78 0.33 32.26
C TYR A 158 13.78 1.37 31.73
N ASN A 159 12.91 1.92 32.59
CA ASN A 159 11.94 3.00 32.30
C ASN A 159 10.97 2.68 31.13
N ASN A 160 10.28 1.57 31.16
CA ASN A 160 9.32 1.14 30.14
C ASN A 160 9.90 1.10 28.71
N THR A 161 11.22 1.07 28.61
CA THR A 161 11.92 0.87 27.35
C THR A 161 12.10 -0.63 27.11
N TYR A 162 11.99 -1.06 25.88
CA TYR A 162 12.26 -2.43 25.46
C TYR A 162 13.15 -2.45 24.24
N MET A 163 13.84 -3.56 24.06
CA MET A 163 14.59 -3.88 22.84
C MET A 163 14.08 -5.20 22.29
N GLY A 164 13.83 -5.28 21.00
CA GLY A 164 13.50 -6.51 20.30
C GLY A 164 14.51 -6.80 19.22
N ILE A 165 14.87 -8.07 19.06
CA ILE A 165 15.65 -8.58 17.95
C ILE A 165 14.83 -9.63 17.22
N TRP A 166 14.91 -9.64 15.90
CA TRP A 166 14.21 -10.63 15.08
C TRP A 166 15.11 -11.14 13.95
N ALA A 167 14.83 -12.36 13.52
CA ALA A 167 15.46 -12.95 12.35
C ALA A 167 14.48 -13.89 11.63
N GLY A 168 14.56 -13.93 10.31
CA GLY A 168 13.74 -14.75 9.44
C GLY A 168 13.05 -13.95 8.35
N ARG A 169 11.99 -14.53 7.77
CA ARG A 169 11.17 -13.89 6.74
C ARG A 169 10.12 -12.98 7.38
N ARG A 170 10.08 -11.72 6.94
CA ARG A 170 9.17 -10.74 7.53
C ARG A 170 8.75 -9.69 6.50
N GLU A 171 7.48 -9.29 6.55
CA GLU A 171 7.03 -8.06 5.91
C GLU A 171 7.62 -6.85 6.63
N LEU A 172 8.11 -5.88 5.85
CA LEU A 172 8.62 -4.60 6.36
C LEU A 172 7.67 -3.48 5.94
N GLN A 173 7.50 -2.49 6.81
CA GLN A 173 6.60 -1.36 6.62
C GLN A 173 7.19 -0.13 7.32
N ALA A 174 7.04 1.04 6.70
CA ALA A 174 7.52 2.30 7.25
C ALA A 174 6.62 3.47 6.85
N GLY A 175 6.41 4.39 7.77
CA GLY A 175 5.67 5.63 7.58
C GLY A 175 4.35 5.45 6.87
N HIS A 176 4.11 6.26 5.83
CA HIS A 176 2.92 6.19 4.99
C HIS A 176 3.09 5.24 3.77
N GLU A 177 4.04 4.32 3.86
CA GLU A 177 4.29 3.28 2.85
C GLU A 177 4.70 3.79 1.45
N ARG A 178 5.19 5.01 1.35
CA ARG A 178 5.69 5.55 0.06
C ARG A 178 7.00 4.93 -0.38
N LEU A 179 7.83 4.46 0.58
CA LEU A 179 9.12 3.82 0.28
C LEU A 179 9.19 2.36 0.70
N LEU A 180 8.45 1.96 1.73
CA LEU A 180 8.54 0.60 2.27
C LEU A 180 7.16 0.11 2.71
N SER A 181 6.63 -0.84 1.95
CA SER A 181 5.28 -1.40 2.12
C SER A 181 5.25 -2.90 1.90
N PRO A 182 4.42 -3.62 2.66
CA PRO A 182 4.07 -5.01 2.35
C PRO A 182 3.30 -5.16 1.03
N GLY A 183 2.73 -4.07 0.51
CA GLY A 183 1.95 -4.09 -0.72
C GLY A 183 0.62 -4.82 -0.58
N ASN A 184 -0.26 -4.37 0.29
CA ASN A 184 -1.56 -5.03 0.51
C ASN A 184 -2.45 -5.09 -0.75
N TRP A 185 -2.27 -4.15 -1.67
CA TRP A 185 -2.96 -4.16 -2.96
C TRP A 185 -2.52 -5.34 -3.83
N LEU A 186 -1.24 -5.71 -3.79
CA LEU A 186 -0.68 -6.83 -4.55
C LEU A 186 -1.41 -8.14 -4.22
N ILE A 187 -1.45 -9.06 -5.16
CA ILE A 187 -2.01 -10.40 -4.96
C ILE A 187 -1.15 -11.17 -3.99
N THR A 188 0.16 -11.24 -4.25
CA THR A 188 1.17 -11.70 -3.29
C THR A 188 1.76 -10.50 -2.59
N ARG A 189 1.70 -10.46 -1.30
CA ARG A 189 2.32 -9.40 -0.52
C ARG A 189 3.84 -9.52 -0.57
N ARG A 190 4.53 -8.43 -0.25
CA ARG A 190 6.00 -8.36 -0.27
C ARG A 190 6.58 -8.70 1.07
N SER A 191 7.56 -9.61 1.11
CA SER A 191 8.31 -9.97 2.30
C SER A 191 9.82 -9.96 2.04
N PHE A 192 10.59 -10.02 3.12
CA PHE A 192 12.05 -9.93 3.11
C PHE A 192 12.64 -10.99 4.05
N ASP A 193 13.68 -11.67 3.60
CA ASP A 193 14.50 -12.55 4.46
C ASP A 193 15.62 -11.72 5.08
N GLY A 194 15.69 -11.65 6.40
CA GLY A 194 16.65 -10.79 7.06
C GLY A 194 16.63 -10.86 8.58
N ALA A 195 17.25 -9.86 9.17
CA ALA A 195 17.29 -9.66 10.61
C ALA A 195 17.22 -8.16 10.94
N GLY A 196 16.82 -7.85 12.14
CA GLY A 196 16.75 -6.47 12.60
C GLY A 196 16.55 -6.38 14.10
N PHE A 197 16.61 -5.16 14.57
CA PHE A 197 16.31 -4.85 15.95
C PHE A 197 15.47 -3.56 16.03
N TYR A 198 14.83 -3.39 17.16
CA TYR A 198 14.19 -2.13 17.54
C TYR A 198 14.44 -1.88 19.03
N VAL A 199 14.56 -0.61 19.40
CA VAL A 199 14.71 -0.18 20.78
C VAL A 199 13.90 1.08 21.02
N GLY A 200 13.17 1.13 22.11
CA GLY A 200 12.33 2.27 22.46
C GLY A 200 11.18 1.89 23.38
N ASN A 201 10.10 2.63 23.24
CA ASN A 201 8.83 2.43 23.94
C ASN A 201 7.68 2.74 22.97
N ASP A 202 6.44 2.77 23.49
CA ASP A 202 5.24 3.00 22.65
C ASP A 202 5.17 4.43 22.04
N ASN A 203 5.98 5.36 22.54
CA ASN A 203 6.03 6.73 22.03
C ASN A 203 7.24 7.01 21.15
N ASN A 204 8.32 6.23 21.27
CA ASN A 204 9.57 6.49 20.57
C ASN A 204 10.27 5.18 20.29
N LYS A 205 10.60 4.91 19.03
CA LYS A 205 11.24 3.66 18.63
C LYS A 205 12.28 3.90 17.55
N LEU A 206 13.48 3.39 17.76
CA LEU A 206 14.51 3.24 16.73
C LEU A 206 14.43 1.83 16.17
N VAL A 207 14.39 1.71 14.84
CA VAL A 207 14.31 0.44 14.13
C VAL A 207 15.47 0.35 13.15
N ALA A 208 16.17 -0.78 13.12
CA ALA A 208 17.18 -1.06 12.10
C ALA A 208 17.06 -2.50 11.59
N PHE A 209 17.40 -2.70 10.33
CA PHE A 209 17.30 -4.00 9.68
C PHE A 209 18.28 -4.14 8.51
N VAL A 210 18.58 -5.39 8.17
CA VAL A 210 19.22 -5.78 6.91
C VAL A 210 18.46 -6.97 6.34
N SER A 211 18.20 -6.95 5.03
CA SER A 211 17.31 -7.92 4.39
C SER A 211 17.57 -8.09 2.90
N LYS A 212 17.00 -9.15 2.35
CA LYS A 212 16.89 -9.40 0.91
C LYS A 212 15.40 -9.60 0.56
N PRO A 213 14.90 -9.02 -0.53
CA PRO A 213 13.53 -9.24 -0.98
C PRO A 213 13.24 -10.71 -1.28
N VAL A 214 12.00 -11.11 -1.12
CA VAL A 214 11.52 -12.44 -1.51
C VAL A 214 10.77 -12.33 -2.83
N ILE A 215 11.14 -13.15 -3.80
CA ILE A 215 10.51 -13.22 -5.12
C ILE A 215 9.46 -14.33 -5.09
N PRO A 216 8.17 -14.03 -5.36
CA PRO A 216 7.16 -15.04 -5.57
C PRO A 216 7.47 -15.85 -6.84
N VAL A 217 7.35 -17.17 -6.74
CA VAL A 217 7.53 -18.08 -7.90
C VAL A 217 6.17 -18.74 -8.17
N PRO A 218 5.62 -18.63 -9.38
CA PRO A 218 4.26 -19.09 -9.68
C PRO A 218 4.00 -20.57 -9.38
N ASP A 219 4.91 -21.44 -9.77
CA ASP A 219 4.75 -22.90 -9.64
C ASP A 219 5.75 -23.52 -8.66
N GLY A 220 6.28 -22.72 -7.72
CA GLY A 220 7.30 -23.17 -6.79
C GLY A 220 7.27 -22.47 -5.45
N TYR A 221 8.28 -22.75 -4.64
CA TYR A 221 8.53 -22.05 -3.40
C TYR A 221 9.11 -20.66 -3.71
N THR A 222 8.68 -19.66 -2.95
CA THR A 222 9.29 -18.32 -3.00
C THR A 222 10.79 -18.39 -2.72
N THR A 223 11.57 -17.70 -3.54
CA THR A 223 13.01 -17.63 -3.41
C THR A 223 13.44 -16.25 -2.92
N ARG A 224 14.60 -16.21 -2.26
CA ARG A 224 15.23 -14.95 -1.88
C ARG A 224 15.92 -14.36 -3.12
N ASP A 225 15.76 -13.06 -3.33
CA ASP A 225 16.52 -12.32 -4.34
C ASP A 225 17.95 -12.11 -3.86
N GLU A 226 18.89 -12.94 -4.35
CA GLU A 226 20.29 -12.85 -3.96
C GLU A 226 20.98 -11.61 -4.53
N ASN A 227 20.44 -11.02 -5.58
CA ASN A 227 21.01 -9.89 -6.30
C ASN A 227 20.59 -8.53 -5.68
N THR A 228 19.68 -8.55 -4.70
CA THR A 228 19.24 -7.32 -4.02
C THR A 228 19.49 -7.42 -2.51
N THR A 229 20.15 -6.40 -1.97
CA THR A 229 20.27 -6.21 -0.51
C THR A 229 19.63 -4.87 -0.15
N PHE A 230 18.79 -4.88 0.87
CA PHE A 230 18.10 -3.70 1.38
C PHE A 230 18.27 -3.62 2.89
N TRP A 231 18.70 -2.45 3.37
CA TRP A 231 18.88 -2.20 4.79
C TRP A 231 18.42 -0.79 5.16
N GLY A 232 18.19 -0.56 6.43
CA GLY A 232 17.78 0.76 6.86
C GLY A 232 17.80 0.95 8.36
N VAL A 233 17.78 2.24 8.73
CA VAL A 233 17.55 2.71 10.07
C VAL A 233 16.50 3.81 10.02
N ARG A 234 15.57 3.81 10.98
CA ARG A 234 14.52 4.81 11.11
C ARG A 234 14.11 5.00 12.55
N TYR A 235 13.63 6.19 12.85
CA TYR A 235 13.04 6.52 14.12
C TYR A 235 11.54 6.75 13.94
N GLU A 236 10.72 6.19 14.81
CA GLU A 236 9.26 6.40 14.88
C GLU A 236 8.93 7.16 16.14
N SER A 237 8.17 8.26 16.05
CA SER A 237 7.74 9.01 17.21
C SER A 237 6.57 8.35 17.97
N PHE A 238 5.86 7.40 17.36
CA PHE A 238 4.89 6.48 17.97
C PHE A 238 4.44 5.40 16.97
N ASP A 239 3.87 4.31 17.49
CA ASP A 239 3.35 3.25 16.62
C ASP A 239 2.08 3.71 15.89
N VAL A 240 2.10 3.60 14.57
CA VAL A 240 0.93 3.80 13.74
C VAL A 240 0.19 2.47 13.57
N ALA A 241 -1.01 2.39 14.10
CA ALA A 241 -1.83 1.19 13.98
C ALA A 241 -2.58 1.18 12.64
N TYR A 242 -2.27 0.22 11.79
CA TYR A 242 -2.98 0.00 10.54
C TYR A 242 -4.08 -1.05 10.74
N THR A 243 -5.31 -0.72 10.35
CA THR A 243 -6.43 -1.66 10.35
C THR A 243 -6.51 -2.39 9.01
N THR A 244 -6.95 -3.65 9.03
CA THR A 244 -7.22 -4.39 7.80
C THR A 244 -8.40 -3.75 7.07
N THR A 245 -8.18 -3.35 5.81
CA THR A 245 -9.20 -2.74 4.96
C THR A 245 -9.05 -3.27 3.53
N ALA A 246 -10.16 -3.59 2.88
CA ALA A 246 -10.15 -4.09 1.50
C ALA A 246 -9.73 -3.02 0.46
N GLY A 247 -9.93 -1.75 0.77
CA GLY A 247 -9.60 -0.59 -0.08
C GLY A 247 -8.52 0.29 0.55
N PHE A 248 -8.89 1.24 1.36
CA PHE A 248 -7.96 2.23 1.93
C PHE A 248 -7.05 1.63 3.00
N GLY A 249 -6.00 0.93 2.61
CA GLY A 249 -5.08 0.21 3.52
C GLY A 249 -4.26 1.09 4.47
N VAL A 250 -4.45 2.41 4.48
CA VAL A 250 -3.62 3.37 5.24
C VAL A 250 -4.49 4.24 6.13
N PRO A 251 -4.02 4.58 7.35
CA PRO A 251 -4.73 5.46 8.24
C PRO A 251 -5.01 6.82 7.58
N SER A 252 -6.20 7.35 7.81
CA SER A 252 -6.47 8.74 7.53
C SER A 252 -5.69 9.60 8.54
N TRP A 253 -4.97 10.62 8.08
CA TRP A 253 -4.27 11.60 8.93
C TRP A 253 -5.21 12.31 9.90
N SER A 254 -6.48 12.37 9.58
CA SER A 254 -7.52 12.89 10.48
C SER A 254 -7.69 12.07 11.76
N SER A 255 -7.13 10.85 11.83
CA SER A 255 -7.18 10.01 13.02
C SER A 255 -6.02 10.25 13.99
N PHE A 256 -5.00 11.00 13.62
CA PHE A 256 -3.91 11.32 14.55
C PHE A 256 -4.32 12.41 15.53
N ASP A 257 -4.01 12.18 16.79
CA ASP A 257 -4.21 13.13 17.88
C ASP A 257 -2.94 13.96 18.18
N ARG A 258 -1.80 13.60 17.57
CA ARG A 258 -0.49 14.21 17.76
C ARG A 258 0.36 14.14 16.49
N THR A 259 1.44 14.93 16.47
CA THR A 259 2.40 14.94 15.35
C THR A 259 3.23 13.67 15.32
N TYR A 260 3.27 13.05 14.16
CA TYR A 260 4.15 11.95 13.81
C TYR A 260 5.41 12.48 13.15
N PHE A 261 6.58 11.97 13.55
CA PHE A 261 7.87 12.28 12.93
C PHE A 261 8.70 11.00 12.76
N GLU A 262 9.13 10.75 11.53
CA GLU A 262 9.93 9.58 11.16
C GLU A 262 11.08 10.00 10.23
N PRO A 263 12.27 10.35 10.74
CA PRO A 263 13.47 10.42 9.94
C PRO A 263 14.01 9.01 9.66
N TYR A 264 14.53 8.81 8.45
CA TYR A 264 15.05 7.52 8.03
C TYR A 264 16.25 7.63 7.09
N PHE A 265 17.02 6.53 7.06
CA PHE A 265 18.10 6.32 6.12
C PHE A 265 18.05 4.89 5.61
N TYR A 266 17.96 4.71 4.27
CA TYR A 266 17.90 3.40 3.62
C TYR A 266 19.04 3.24 2.63
N GLY A 267 19.54 1.99 2.50
CA GLY A 267 20.49 1.59 1.48
C GLY A 267 19.96 0.42 0.65
N LEU A 268 20.03 0.57 -0.66
CA LEU A 268 19.69 -0.45 -1.65
C LEU A 268 20.93 -0.77 -2.47
N HIS A 269 21.28 -2.03 -2.55
CA HIS A 269 22.21 -2.57 -3.52
C HIS A 269 21.46 -3.55 -4.41
N ARG A 270 21.47 -3.35 -5.72
CA ARG A 270 20.74 -4.17 -6.67
C ARG A 270 21.54 -4.35 -7.95
N GLU A 271 21.64 -5.59 -8.42
CA GLU A 271 22.23 -5.90 -9.71
C GLU A 271 21.21 -5.71 -10.84
N ASN A 272 21.69 -5.30 -12.01
CA ASN A 272 20.91 -5.19 -13.24
C ASN A 272 19.63 -4.32 -13.10
N ALA A 273 19.74 -3.20 -12.38
CA ALA A 273 18.66 -2.22 -12.29
C ALA A 273 18.40 -1.59 -13.67
N VAL A 274 17.11 -1.38 -14.00
CA VAL A 274 16.67 -0.88 -15.31
C VAL A 274 16.09 0.52 -15.18
N TYR A 275 16.64 1.45 -15.96
CA TYR A 275 16.13 2.81 -16.14
C TYR A 275 16.15 3.14 -17.65
N GLU A 276 15.51 4.24 -18.04
CA GLU A 276 15.59 4.75 -19.42
C GLU A 276 17.05 4.96 -19.87
N ASP A 277 17.91 5.30 -18.92
CA ASP A 277 19.34 5.55 -19.11
C ASP A 277 20.19 4.26 -19.17
N GLY A 278 19.55 3.09 -19.17
CA GLY A 278 20.18 1.78 -19.38
C GLY A 278 20.00 0.78 -18.24
N VAL A 279 20.87 -0.25 -18.25
CA VAL A 279 20.90 -1.33 -17.27
C VAL A 279 22.27 -1.36 -16.60
N ALA A 280 22.32 -1.27 -15.27
CA ALA A 280 23.57 -1.34 -14.51
C ALA A 280 23.34 -1.77 -13.06
N ASN A 281 24.41 -2.06 -12.34
CA ASN A 281 24.34 -2.26 -10.90
C ASN A 281 24.07 -0.93 -10.19
N GLU A 282 23.16 -0.97 -9.22
CA GLU A 282 22.71 0.19 -8.46
C GLU A 282 23.15 0.07 -7.00
N GLN A 283 23.80 1.10 -6.51
CA GLN A 283 24.07 1.33 -5.11
C GLN A 283 23.45 2.67 -4.73
N ARG A 284 22.28 2.64 -4.09
CA ARG A 284 21.48 3.83 -3.79
C ARG A 284 21.28 3.99 -2.29
N TYR A 285 21.51 5.19 -1.83
CA TYR A 285 21.22 5.61 -0.46
C TYR A 285 20.08 6.63 -0.49
N THR A 286 19.16 6.51 0.46
CA THR A 286 17.99 7.40 0.58
C THR A 286 17.99 7.97 1.99
N ALA A 287 18.13 9.29 2.12
CA ALA A 287 17.89 10.02 3.35
C ALA A 287 16.57 10.77 3.25
N GLY A 288 15.74 10.71 4.27
CA GLY A 288 14.46 11.38 4.25
C GLY A 288 13.80 11.47 5.61
N PHE A 289 12.65 12.14 5.62
CA PHE A 289 11.79 12.22 6.80
C PHE A 289 10.32 12.33 6.40
N LEU A 290 9.45 11.79 7.25
CA LEU A 290 8.01 12.00 7.23
C LEU A 290 7.62 12.81 8.46
N LEU A 291 6.87 13.89 8.24
CA LEU A 291 6.27 14.72 9.27
C LEU A 291 4.78 14.86 8.96
N ALA A 292 3.92 14.43 9.88
CA ALA A 292 2.48 14.47 9.69
C ALA A 292 1.74 14.71 11.01
N GLY A 293 0.54 15.27 10.94
CA GLY A 293 -0.27 15.41 12.15
C GLY A 293 -1.38 16.44 12.05
N PRO A 294 -2.10 16.64 13.16
CA PRO A 294 -3.18 17.60 13.23
C PRO A 294 -2.68 19.00 13.57
N ILE A 295 -3.40 20.00 13.06
CA ILE A 295 -3.34 21.39 13.51
C ILE A 295 -4.73 21.75 14.04
N LYS A 296 -4.85 22.02 15.35
CA LYS A 296 -6.11 22.43 16.02
C LYS A 296 -7.32 21.51 15.73
N ARG A 297 -7.14 20.20 15.67
CA ARG A 297 -8.17 19.16 15.45
C ARG A 297 -8.94 19.21 14.11
N ILE A 298 -8.87 20.31 13.37
CA ILE A 298 -9.63 20.49 12.13
C ILE A 298 -8.71 20.28 10.93
N PHE A 299 -7.51 20.87 10.97
CA PHE A 299 -6.54 20.77 9.88
C PHE A 299 -5.56 19.65 10.14
N ASN A 300 -5.12 19.04 9.09
CA ASN A 300 -4.03 18.07 9.09
C ASN A 300 -3.07 18.36 7.96
N TYR A 301 -1.85 17.96 8.16
CA TYR A 301 -0.80 18.11 7.17
C TYR A 301 0.09 16.88 7.14
N GLU A 302 0.75 16.72 6.00
CA GLU A 302 1.83 15.78 5.79
C GLU A 302 2.89 16.40 4.90
N VAL A 303 4.14 16.14 5.24
CA VAL A 303 5.30 16.44 4.41
C VAL A 303 6.25 15.26 4.48
N GLU A 304 6.59 14.69 3.33
CA GLU A 304 7.65 13.70 3.22
C GLU A 304 8.66 14.14 2.18
N ALA A 305 9.93 14.29 2.58
CA ALA A 305 11.01 14.71 1.71
C ALA A 305 12.11 13.65 1.68
N MET A 306 12.62 13.36 0.50
CA MET A 306 13.54 12.26 0.23
C MET A 306 14.64 12.72 -0.73
N TYR A 307 15.88 12.41 -0.38
CA TYR A 307 17.04 12.64 -1.24
C TYR A 307 17.79 11.35 -1.46
N GLN A 308 18.18 11.07 -2.70
CA GLN A 308 18.85 9.85 -3.09
C GLN A 308 20.19 10.14 -3.77
N PHE A 309 21.21 9.39 -3.38
CA PHE A 309 22.56 9.50 -3.90
C PHE A 309 23.23 8.12 -3.96
N GLY A 310 24.34 8.01 -4.67
CA GLY A 310 25.06 6.76 -4.83
C GLY A 310 25.58 6.55 -6.25
N LYS A 311 25.56 5.31 -6.74
CA LYS A 311 26.07 4.92 -8.05
C LYS A 311 25.08 4.05 -8.83
N PHE A 312 25.02 4.27 -10.14
CA PHE A 312 24.37 3.40 -11.12
C PHE A 312 25.38 3.13 -12.23
N GLY A 313 26.02 1.96 -12.18
CA GLY A 313 27.22 1.70 -12.97
C GLY A 313 28.29 2.77 -12.67
N ASP A 314 28.76 3.45 -13.71
CA ASP A 314 29.73 4.53 -13.59
C ASP A 314 29.11 5.90 -13.27
N LYS A 315 27.77 6.02 -13.35
CA LYS A 315 27.04 7.27 -13.15
C LYS A 315 26.80 7.55 -11.67
N ASN A 316 26.74 8.82 -11.31
CA ASN A 316 26.31 9.25 -9.98
C ASN A 316 24.78 9.30 -9.91
N ILE A 317 24.19 8.88 -8.80
CA ILE A 317 22.77 9.08 -8.50
C ILE A 317 22.61 10.45 -7.83
N ASN A 318 21.67 11.26 -8.34
CA ASN A 318 21.26 12.52 -7.74
C ASN A 318 19.77 12.72 -7.99
N ALA A 319 18.94 12.20 -7.08
CA ALA A 319 17.51 12.17 -7.26
C ALA A 319 16.79 12.60 -5.97
N TYR A 320 15.58 13.12 -6.10
CA TYR A 320 14.81 13.57 -4.94
C TYR A 320 13.31 13.46 -5.18
N SER A 321 12.56 13.40 -4.08
CA SER A 321 11.11 13.43 -4.10
C SER A 321 10.60 14.24 -2.91
N ILE A 322 9.51 14.94 -3.12
CA ILE A 322 8.77 15.62 -2.07
C ILE A 322 7.29 15.37 -2.26
N THR A 323 6.63 15.03 -1.16
CA THR A 323 5.17 14.91 -1.09
C THR A 323 4.66 15.84 -0.01
N THR A 324 3.58 16.54 -0.30
CA THR A 324 2.88 17.36 0.68
C THR A 324 1.38 17.11 0.58
N GLU A 325 0.73 17.00 1.72
CA GLU A 325 -0.73 16.93 1.82
C GLU A 325 -1.22 17.93 2.85
N PHE A 326 -2.33 18.57 2.58
CA PHE A 326 -2.99 19.47 3.49
C PHE A 326 -4.50 19.24 3.44
N GLY A 327 -5.11 19.05 4.59
CA GLY A 327 -6.53 18.69 4.69
C GLY A 327 -7.27 19.41 5.79
N VAL A 328 -8.60 19.36 5.67
CA VAL A 328 -9.55 19.87 6.65
C VAL A 328 -10.64 18.84 6.90
N SER A 329 -10.90 18.58 8.18
CA SER A 329 -11.92 17.63 8.64
C SER A 329 -13.11 18.36 9.23
N PHE A 330 -14.31 17.84 8.98
CA PHE A 330 -15.57 18.36 9.51
C PHE A 330 -16.30 17.26 10.31
N PRO A 331 -15.82 16.92 11.51
CA PRO A 331 -16.32 15.78 12.28
C PRO A 331 -17.77 15.95 12.76
N GLU A 332 -18.25 17.16 12.88
CA GLU A 332 -19.63 17.48 13.30
C GLU A 332 -20.68 17.30 12.20
N VAL A 333 -20.23 17.20 10.93
CA VAL A 333 -21.12 16.93 9.79
C VAL A 333 -21.49 15.47 9.75
N ALA A 334 -22.74 15.12 9.46
CA ALA A 334 -23.23 13.74 9.49
C ALA A 334 -22.43 12.75 8.64
N THR A 335 -21.86 13.21 7.53
CA THR A 335 -20.99 12.42 6.64
C THR A 335 -19.52 12.50 7.00
N GLN A 336 -19.13 13.27 8.03
CA GLN A 336 -17.77 13.48 8.51
C GLN A 336 -16.76 13.72 7.38
N PRO A 337 -17.00 14.71 6.49
CA PRO A 337 -16.14 14.87 5.33
C PRO A 337 -14.75 15.34 5.75
N HIS A 338 -13.75 14.80 5.04
CA HIS A 338 -12.36 15.25 5.08
C HIS A 338 -11.95 15.64 3.67
N ILE A 339 -11.62 16.89 3.46
CA ILE A 339 -11.22 17.44 2.17
C ILE A 339 -9.73 17.74 2.23
N TRP A 340 -8.96 17.24 1.26
CA TRP A 340 -7.54 17.46 1.25
C TRP A 340 -6.98 17.56 -0.18
N VAL A 341 -5.87 18.26 -0.29
CA VAL A 341 -5.11 18.41 -1.51
C VAL A 341 -3.72 17.82 -1.32
N GLY A 342 -3.18 17.22 -2.37
CA GLY A 342 -1.85 16.62 -2.37
C GLY A 342 -1.01 17.11 -3.54
N PHE A 343 0.27 17.27 -3.30
CA PHE A 343 1.29 17.51 -4.30
C PHE A 343 2.40 16.49 -4.15
N ASP A 344 2.72 15.80 -5.24
CA ASP A 344 3.82 14.86 -5.36
C ASP A 344 4.77 15.32 -6.45
N TYR A 345 6.06 15.35 -6.14
CA TYR A 345 7.13 15.56 -7.11
C TYR A 345 8.19 14.49 -6.91
N SER A 346 8.56 13.80 -7.98
CA SER A 346 9.67 12.84 -8.01
C SER A 346 10.51 13.10 -9.24
N SER A 347 11.79 13.34 -9.04
CA SER A 347 12.72 13.69 -10.13
C SER A 347 12.82 12.59 -11.18
N GLY A 348 13.01 12.99 -12.43
CA GLY A 348 13.45 12.19 -13.55
C GLY A 348 14.84 12.60 -13.99
N ASP A 349 15.45 11.82 -14.84
CA ASP A 349 16.71 12.19 -15.47
C ASP A 349 16.53 13.39 -16.41
N GLN A 350 17.38 14.41 -16.26
CA GLN A 350 17.25 15.65 -17.01
C GLN A 350 18.09 15.66 -18.29
N ASN A 351 19.20 14.89 -18.31
CA ASN A 351 20.14 14.87 -19.42
C ASN A 351 20.75 13.49 -19.58
N LYS A 352 20.24 12.68 -20.50
CA LYS A 352 20.78 11.34 -20.78
C LYS A 352 22.27 11.42 -21.11
N GLY A 353 23.07 10.57 -20.46
CA GLY A 353 24.49 10.42 -20.75
C GLY A 353 25.42 11.47 -20.14
N ASP A 354 24.96 12.34 -19.25
CA ASP A 354 25.78 13.34 -18.57
C ASP A 354 26.58 12.79 -17.36
N GLY A 355 26.52 11.49 -17.11
CA GLY A 355 27.17 10.83 -15.98
C GLY A 355 26.37 10.89 -14.67
N THR A 356 25.11 11.33 -14.74
CA THR A 356 24.19 11.42 -13.59
C THR A 356 22.89 10.67 -13.90
N LEU A 357 22.38 9.87 -12.97
CA LEU A 357 21.04 9.33 -12.98
C LEU A 357 20.16 10.17 -12.05
N GLY A 358 19.28 10.97 -12.64
CA GLY A 358 18.36 11.86 -11.92
C GLY A 358 17.03 11.22 -11.55
N THR A 359 16.77 9.98 -11.97
CA THR A 359 15.51 9.28 -11.73
C THR A 359 15.39 8.81 -10.28
N PHE A 360 14.34 9.30 -9.59
CA PHE A 360 14.00 8.84 -8.25
C PHE A 360 13.54 7.38 -8.24
N ASN A 361 13.89 6.62 -7.19
CA ASN A 361 13.46 5.25 -6.99
C ASN A 361 12.66 5.14 -5.68
N PRO A 362 11.36 4.81 -5.72
CA PRO A 362 10.54 4.68 -4.51
C PRO A 362 10.82 3.41 -3.71
N LEU A 363 11.86 2.63 -4.02
CA LEU A 363 12.29 1.41 -3.34
C LEU A 363 11.23 0.30 -3.42
N PHE A 364 10.42 0.14 -2.37
CA PHE A 364 9.38 -0.88 -2.23
C PHE A 364 8.03 -0.29 -1.83
N PRO A 365 7.45 0.63 -2.63
CA PRO A 365 6.28 1.41 -2.24
C PRO A 365 5.00 0.60 -2.17
N GLN A 366 3.97 1.16 -1.53
CA GLN A 366 2.60 0.70 -1.71
C GLN A 366 2.15 1.03 -3.13
N VAL A 367 1.72 -0.02 -3.82
CA VAL A 367 1.21 0.08 -5.17
C VAL A 367 -0.25 0.57 -5.13
N ALA A 368 -0.62 1.40 -6.09
CA ALA A 368 -2.01 1.81 -6.36
C ALA A 368 -2.68 2.73 -5.34
N GLN A 369 -2.04 3.06 -4.23
CA GLN A 369 -2.66 3.90 -3.22
C GLN A 369 -2.60 5.39 -3.55
N PHE A 370 -1.47 5.84 -4.08
CA PHE A 370 -1.19 7.28 -4.24
C PHE A 370 -1.59 7.83 -5.60
N PHE A 371 -1.58 6.99 -6.64
CA PHE A 371 -1.81 7.40 -8.04
C PHE A 371 -2.94 6.64 -8.73
N GLY A 372 -3.86 6.08 -7.95
CA GLY A 372 -5.03 5.35 -8.42
C GLY A 372 -4.87 3.83 -8.39
N GLU A 373 -5.98 3.15 -8.10
CA GLU A 373 -6.02 1.69 -7.92
C GLU A 373 -5.83 0.90 -9.21
N HIS A 374 -5.82 1.55 -10.37
CA HIS A 374 -5.40 0.92 -11.63
C HIS A 374 -3.92 0.51 -11.62
N GLY A 375 -3.09 1.05 -10.71
CA GLY A 375 -1.70 0.63 -10.48
C GLY A 375 -0.76 0.86 -11.66
N ALA A 376 -1.08 1.76 -12.60
CA ALA A 376 -0.32 1.92 -13.83
C ALA A 376 0.97 2.74 -13.65
N MET A 377 0.98 3.71 -12.75
CA MET A 377 2.11 4.63 -12.59
C MET A 377 2.83 4.47 -11.26
N ASP A 378 4.14 4.69 -11.29
CA ASP A 378 5.02 4.69 -10.14
C ASP A 378 5.52 6.11 -9.82
N ARG A 379 6.07 6.29 -8.63
CA ARG A 379 6.72 7.50 -8.13
C ARG A 379 8.12 7.68 -8.73
N LYS A 380 8.21 7.71 -10.05
CA LYS A 380 9.44 7.93 -10.84
C LYS A 380 9.14 8.90 -11.96
N ASN A 381 9.96 9.96 -12.11
CA ASN A 381 9.73 10.97 -13.13
C ASN A 381 8.29 11.50 -13.15
N LEU A 382 7.70 11.72 -11.99
CA LEU A 382 6.29 12.03 -11.84
C LEU A 382 6.07 13.29 -11.02
N THR A 383 5.25 14.20 -11.54
CA THR A 383 4.63 15.30 -10.80
C THR A 383 3.13 15.09 -10.79
N SER A 384 2.51 15.17 -9.61
CA SER A 384 1.07 14.99 -9.48
C SER A 384 0.47 16.04 -8.55
N LEU A 385 -0.69 16.55 -8.94
CA LEU A 385 -1.58 17.32 -8.08
C LEU A 385 -2.83 16.49 -7.85
N SER A 386 -3.30 16.41 -6.60
CA SER A 386 -4.53 15.71 -6.27
C SER A 386 -5.48 16.55 -5.43
N ALA A 387 -6.78 16.32 -5.64
CA ALA A 387 -7.84 16.84 -4.79
C ALA A 387 -8.73 15.68 -4.35
N ASN A 388 -9.02 15.61 -3.06
CA ASN A 388 -9.61 14.43 -2.44
C ASN A 388 -10.75 14.83 -1.50
N VAL A 389 -11.79 14.01 -1.46
CA VAL A 389 -12.88 14.10 -0.50
C VAL A 389 -13.15 12.71 0.07
N ASP A 390 -12.88 12.54 1.35
CA ASP A 390 -13.31 11.37 2.11
C ASP A 390 -14.65 11.67 2.77
N PHE A 391 -15.57 10.72 2.77
CA PHE A 391 -16.86 10.88 3.44
C PHE A 391 -17.44 9.53 3.86
N THR A 392 -18.29 9.54 4.86
CA THR A 392 -18.95 8.33 5.38
C THR A 392 -20.47 8.43 5.15
N LEU A 393 -21.03 7.42 4.49
CA LEU A 393 -22.46 7.30 4.28
C LEU A 393 -23.02 6.18 5.17
N PHE A 394 -24.22 6.41 5.72
CA PHE A 394 -24.93 5.41 6.56
C PHE A 394 -24.08 4.81 7.69
N LYS A 395 -23.00 5.52 8.12
CA LYS A 395 -22.02 5.09 9.14
C LYS A 395 -21.22 3.83 8.81
N VAL A 396 -21.50 3.14 7.70
CA VAL A 396 -20.88 1.85 7.32
C VAL A 396 -20.17 1.88 5.97
N VAL A 397 -20.44 2.90 5.13
CA VAL A 397 -19.81 3.06 3.81
C VAL A 397 -18.83 4.21 3.88
N LYS A 398 -17.54 3.92 3.88
CA LYS A 398 -16.49 4.92 3.73
C LYS A 398 -16.16 5.08 2.27
N SER A 399 -16.20 6.29 1.77
CA SER A 399 -15.95 6.60 0.36
C SER A 399 -14.87 7.67 0.24
N ARG A 400 -14.08 7.56 -0.83
CA ARG A 400 -13.09 8.55 -1.26
C ARG A 400 -13.32 8.86 -2.72
N LEU A 401 -13.48 10.14 -3.03
CA LEU A 401 -13.42 10.68 -4.38
C LEU A 401 -12.09 11.41 -4.55
N THR A 402 -11.30 11.02 -5.55
CA THR A 402 -10.00 11.64 -5.84
C THR A 402 -9.93 12.04 -7.30
N TYR A 403 -9.39 13.22 -7.55
CA TYR A 403 -8.95 13.70 -8.85
C TYR A 403 -7.43 13.86 -8.84
N TRP A 404 -6.76 13.47 -9.91
CA TRP A 404 -5.33 13.69 -10.15
C TRP A 404 -5.11 14.34 -11.51
N ASN A 405 -4.17 15.28 -11.55
CA ASN A 405 -3.47 15.69 -12.76
C ASN A 405 -2.04 15.13 -12.71
N PHE A 406 -1.60 14.49 -13.79
CA PHE A 406 -0.32 13.82 -13.87
C PHE A 406 0.57 14.44 -14.94
N GLN A 407 1.84 14.64 -14.61
CA GLN A 407 2.84 15.20 -15.50
C GLN A 407 4.20 14.49 -15.33
N ARG A 408 5.00 14.42 -16.40
CA ARG A 408 6.40 14.03 -16.30
C ARG A 408 7.21 15.15 -15.66
N SER A 409 8.08 14.83 -14.71
CA SER A 409 8.99 15.81 -14.09
C SER A 409 10.15 16.19 -15.02
N SER A 410 10.60 15.26 -15.87
CA SER A 410 11.56 15.47 -16.95
C SER A 410 11.01 15.02 -18.29
N LEU A 411 11.36 15.72 -19.36
CA LEU A 411 11.05 15.33 -20.74
C LEU A 411 12.00 14.26 -21.29
N GLU A 412 13.20 14.15 -20.71
CA GLU A 412 14.26 13.26 -21.14
C GLU A 412 14.15 11.85 -20.54
N ASP A 413 13.25 11.63 -19.62
CA ASP A 413 13.07 10.35 -18.91
C ASP A 413 11.74 9.68 -19.25
N ALA A 414 11.68 8.37 -19.09
CA ALA A 414 10.50 7.55 -19.35
C ALA A 414 9.39 7.77 -18.30
N VAL A 415 8.20 7.24 -18.59
CA VAL A 415 7.15 6.97 -17.61
C VAL A 415 7.30 5.54 -17.12
N TYR A 416 7.21 5.33 -15.81
CA TYR A 416 7.47 4.05 -15.16
C TYR A 416 6.22 3.46 -14.55
N ASN A 417 6.13 2.12 -14.56
CA ASN A 417 5.05 1.37 -13.94
C ASN A 417 5.41 0.92 -12.51
N THR A 418 4.41 0.46 -11.79
CA THR A 418 4.53 0.02 -10.39
C THR A 418 5.36 -1.26 -10.20
N SER A 419 5.75 -1.95 -11.28
CA SER A 419 6.65 -3.11 -11.27
C SER A 419 8.12 -2.74 -11.45
N ASN A 420 8.49 -1.46 -11.33
CA ASN A 420 9.82 -0.90 -11.58
C ASN A 420 10.27 -0.95 -13.06
N GLY A 421 9.39 -1.30 -13.98
CA GLY A 421 9.65 -1.30 -15.41
C GLY A 421 9.28 0.03 -16.07
N ILE A 422 9.70 0.20 -17.33
CA ILE A 422 9.29 1.31 -18.16
C ILE A 422 7.87 1.01 -18.68
N LEU A 423 6.91 1.89 -18.34
CA LEU A 423 5.56 1.85 -18.87
C LEU A 423 5.54 2.37 -20.30
N ARG A 424 6.17 3.51 -20.50
CA ARG A 424 6.24 4.16 -21.81
C ARG A 424 7.54 4.95 -21.92
N SER A 425 8.24 4.72 -23.04
CA SER A 425 9.34 5.57 -23.48
C SER A 425 8.97 6.18 -24.84
N GLY A 426 9.67 7.20 -25.24
CA GLY A 426 9.47 7.86 -26.53
C GLY A 426 9.61 9.36 -26.43
N GLU A 427 9.94 9.96 -27.57
CA GLU A 427 10.15 11.39 -27.68
C GLU A 427 8.82 12.14 -27.72
N SER A 428 8.67 13.09 -26.84
CA SER A 428 7.56 14.05 -26.83
C SER A 428 7.99 15.29 -26.06
N ASN A 429 7.63 16.45 -26.56
CA ASN A 429 7.82 17.72 -25.87
C ASN A 429 6.74 18.01 -24.82
N SER A 430 5.81 17.08 -24.60
CA SER A 430 4.74 17.25 -23.63
C SER A 430 5.11 16.63 -22.27
N ARG A 431 4.82 17.35 -21.20
CA ARG A 431 4.83 16.80 -19.83
C ARG A 431 3.53 16.12 -19.47
N ASP A 432 2.45 16.43 -20.17
CA ASP A 432 1.08 16.04 -19.83
C ASP A 432 0.87 14.53 -19.98
N LEU A 433 0.62 13.86 -18.85
CA LEU A 433 0.24 12.45 -18.76
C LEU A 433 -1.29 12.27 -18.62
N GLY A 434 -2.03 13.37 -18.43
CA GLY A 434 -3.46 13.38 -18.37
C GLY A 434 -4.07 13.48 -16.97
N ASP A 435 -5.37 13.29 -16.94
CA ASP A 435 -6.20 13.47 -15.75
C ASP A 435 -6.89 12.17 -15.38
N SER A 436 -6.90 11.84 -14.08
CA SER A 436 -7.58 10.66 -13.57
C SER A 436 -8.56 11.02 -12.46
N MET A 437 -9.68 10.31 -12.41
CA MET A 437 -10.65 10.44 -11.33
C MET A 437 -11.08 9.06 -10.83
N GLN A 438 -11.17 8.93 -9.52
CA GLN A 438 -11.50 7.66 -8.85
C GLN A 438 -12.53 7.87 -7.76
N LEU A 439 -13.50 6.98 -7.72
CA LEU A 439 -14.39 6.80 -6.58
C LEU A 439 -14.13 5.39 -6.01
N SER A 440 -13.70 5.33 -4.76
CA SER A 440 -13.56 4.07 -4.02
C SER A 440 -14.48 4.09 -2.81
N SER A 441 -15.16 2.99 -2.55
CA SER A 441 -16.05 2.82 -1.41
C SER A 441 -15.80 1.50 -0.70
N VAL A 442 -15.67 1.55 0.62
CA VAL A 442 -15.52 0.38 1.48
C VAL A 442 -16.77 0.26 2.35
N ILE A 443 -17.42 -0.89 2.26
CA ILE A 443 -18.58 -1.26 3.06
C ILE A 443 -18.12 -2.25 4.10
N THR A 444 -18.18 -1.88 5.39
CA THR A 444 -17.90 -2.78 6.51
C THR A 444 -19.21 -3.41 6.96
N LEU A 445 -19.42 -4.67 6.60
CA LEU A 445 -20.64 -5.41 6.96
C LEU A 445 -20.65 -5.83 8.43
N ASN A 446 -19.49 -6.26 8.93
CA ASN A 446 -19.26 -6.60 10.34
C ASN A 446 -17.74 -6.63 10.61
N ARG A 447 -17.32 -7.09 11.79
CA ARG A 447 -15.89 -7.17 12.14
C ARG A 447 -15.05 -8.07 11.23
N HIS A 448 -15.70 -8.95 10.46
CA HIS A 448 -15.04 -9.93 9.58
C HIS A 448 -15.13 -9.57 8.10
N TRP A 449 -16.25 -9.04 7.64
CA TRP A 449 -16.55 -8.86 6.24
C TRP A 449 -16.46 -7.41 5.79
N GLU A 450 -15.71 -7.20 4.71
CA GLU A 450 -15.63 -5.95 3.98
C GLU A 450 -15.84 -6.19 2.49
N ILE A 451 -16.49 -5.21 1.86
CA ILE A 451 -16.61 -5.12 0.40
C ILE A 451 -16.01 -3.78 -0.01
N CYS A 452 -15.15 -3.78 -1.01
CA CYS A 452 -14.63 -2.57 -1.62
C CYS A 452 -15.00 -2.54 -3.10
N ALA A 453 -15.54 -1.40 -3.54
CA ALA A 453 -15.83 -1.14 -4.94
C ALA A 453 -15.09 0.13 -5.37
N THR A 454 -14.39 0.05 -6.50
CA THR A 454 -13.66 1.18 -7.07
C THR A 454 -14.00 1.32 -8.54
N TYR A 455 -14.18 2.55 -8.96
CA TYR A 455 -14.21 2.96 -10.35
C TYR A 455 -13.19 4.08 -10.56
N ASN A 456 -12.34 3.90 -11.55
CA ASN A 456 -11.37 4.90 -11.98
C ASN A 456 -11.50 5.10 -13.49
N PHE A 457 -11.36 6.32 -13.94
CA PHE A 457 -11.10 6.61 -15.34
C PHE A 457 -9.89 7.54 -15.46
N TRP A 458 -9.12 7.35 -16.52
CA TRP A 458 -7.95 8.15 -16.82
C TRP A 458 -7.99 8.59 -18.29
N VAL A 459 -8.08 9.90 -18.49
CA VAL A 459 -8.01 10.54 -19.80
C VAL A 459 -6.53 10.74 -20.15
N PRO A 460 -6.02 10.12 -21.22
CA PRO A 460 -4.59 10.23 -21.58
C PRO A 460 -4.23 11.66 -21.97
N GLY A 461 -3.09 12.12 -21.46
CA GLY A 461 -2.50 13.41 -21.84
C GLY A 461 -1.73 13.35 -23.16
N GLN A 462 -1.23 14.50 -23.60
CA GLN A 462 -0.57 14.67 -24.89
C GLN A 462 0.63 13.73 -25.08
N TYR A 463 1.37 13.41 -24.01
CA TYR A 463 2.50 12.47 -24.08
C TYR A 463 2.09 11.10 -24.63
N PHE A 464 0.96 10.56 -24.18
CA PHE A 464 0.48 9.26 -24.66
C PHE A 464 -0.02 9.33 -26.10
N TRP A 465 -0.56 10.48 -26.54
CA TRP A 465 -0.93 10.71 -27.94
C TRP A 465 0.30 10.74 -28.85
N ASP A 466 1.37 11.37 -28.42
CA ASP A 466 2.60 11.53 -29.19
C ASP A 466 3.37 10.20 -29.32
N THR A 467 3.36 9.37 -28.29
CA THR A 467 4.22 8.17 -28.17
C THR A 467 3.50 6.86 -28.49
N GLN A 468 2.20 6.90 -28.78
CA GLN A 468 1.39 5.72 -29.05
C GLN A 468 1.16 5.53 -30.55
N THR A 469 1.20 4.25 -31.00
CA THR A 469 0.73 3.88 -32.33
C THR A 469 -0.80 3.79 -32.33
N GLY A 470 -1.48 4.71 -33.02
CA GLY A 470 -2.93 4.79 -33.08
C GLY A 470 -3.55 5.78 -32.11
N LYS A 471 -4.86 5.73 -31.95
CA LYS A 471 -5.57 6.62 -31.03
C LYS A 471 -5.40 6.16 -29.60
N ALA A 472 -5.08 7.10 -28.71
CA ALA A 472 -5.22 6.87 -27.27
C ALA A 472 -6.70 6.99 -26.87
N HIS A 473 -7.17 6.12 -25.99
CA HIS A 473 -8.53 6.08 -25.49
C HIS A 473 -8.55 6.26 -23.99
N THR A 474 -9.59 6.86 -23.46
CA THR A 474 -9.79 6.90 -22.00
C THR A 474 -9.79 5.48 -21.44
N GLN A 475 -8.93 5.25 -20.47
CA GLN A 475 -8.89 3.99 -19.72
C GLN A 475 -9.97 4.00 -18.66
N HIS A 476 -10.68 2.89 -18.50
CA HIS A 476 -11.64 2.68 -17.41
C HIS A 476 -11.24 1.45 -16.63
N PHE A 477 -11.12 1.59 -15.33
CA PHE A 477 -10.78 0.52 -14.40
C PHE A 477 -11.90 0.37 -13.37
N PHE A 478 -12.30 -0.87 -13.15
CA PHE A 478 -13.24 -1.25 -12.10
C PHE A 478 -12.57 -2.27 -11.18
N MET A 479 -12.88 -2.20 -9.92
CA MET A 479 -12.48 -3.22 -8.95
C MET A 479 -13.62 -3.50 -8.00
N LEU A 480 -13.90 -4.78 -7.82
CA LEU A 480 -14.78 -5.27 -6.76
C LEU A 480 -13.99 -6.27 -5.92
N THR A 481 -13.85 -5.97 -4.66
CA THR A 481 -13.15 -6.83 -3.70
C THR A 481 -14.10 -7.23 -2.58
N THR A 482 -14.12 -8.49 -2.20
CA THR A 482 -14.70 -8.94 -0.93
C THR A 482 -13.63 -9.62 -0.09
N GLN A 483 -13.64 -9.34 1.21
CA GLN A 483 -12.62 -9.81 2.13
C GLN A 483 -13.26 -10.27 3.44
N PHE A 484 -12.88 -11.47 3.87
CA PHE A 484 -13.22 -12.02 5.18
C PHE A 484 -11.95 -12.17 6.01
N THR A 485 -11.96 -11.65 7.25
CA THR A 485 -10.80 -11.69 8.17
C THR A 485 -11.24 -12.23 9.53
N PHE A 486 -10.42 -13.08 10.18
CA PHE A 486 -10.70 -13.66 11.48
C PHE A 486 -9.47 -13.84 12.36
#